data_9169ce5f1a792424f8a9033f26fd0990
#
_entry.id   9169ce5f1a792424f8a9033f26fd0990
#
_cell.length_a   1.000
_cell.length_b   1.000
_cell.length_c   1.000
_cell.angle_alpha   90.00
_cell.angle_beta   90.00
_cell.angle_gamma   90.00
#
_symmetry.space_group_name_H-M   'P 1'
#
loop_
_entity.id
_entity.type
_entity.pdbx_description
1 polymer ?
#
loop_
_entity_poly.entity_id
_entity_poly.type
_entity_poly.pdbx_seq_one_letter_code
_entity_poly.pdbx_strand_id
1 'polypeptide(L)'
;EAKKPEMETKDEATDQDAVKPDVDVALDIEGVEDRMVPLPVPAGRYDGLCATAEGVLWRRLASYTGVLGSGQLPGQETKDSIEVYDVTKRKLTVVVDACDDAAVSGDGRQVVVRNGDDLWVQPVDVRAEDEDRIAVNLNRLRRQLLPRDEWRQMFDENARLMRDHY
;
A
#
# COMPACT_ATOMS: atom_id res chain seq x y z
N GLU A 1 -23.72 7.44 -55.05
CA GLU A 1 -22.72 6.43 -54.69
C GLU A 1 -21.67 7.09 -53.79
N ALA A 2 -21.85 6.98 -52.48
CA ALA A 2 -20.95 7.54 -51.50
C ALA A 2 -20.21 6.38 -50.83
N LYS A 3 -18.93 6.33 -51.02
CA LYS A 3 -17.98 5.34 -50.52
C LYS A 3 -17.69 5.55 -49.02
N LYS A 4 -18.07 4.60 -48.22
CA LYS A 4 -17.85 4.55 -46.77
C LYS A 4 -16.35 4.22 -46.49
N PRO A 5 -15.62 4.93 -45.62
CA PRO A 5 -14.29 4.51 -45.23
C PRO A 5 -14.37 3.40 -44.19
N GLU A 6 -13.71 2.30 -44.47
CA GLU A 6 -13.44 1.19 -43.54
C GLU A 6 -12.48 1.68 -42.47
N MET A 7 -12.89 1.49 -41.23
CA MET A 7 -12.11 1.77 -40.03
C MET A 7 -11.38 0.48 -39.64
N GLU A 8 -10.09 0.40 -39.94
CA GLU A 8 -9.22 -0.68 -39.48
C GLU A 8 -9.02 -0.56 -37.96
N THR A 9 -9.64 -1.47 -37.24
CA THR A 9 -9.34 -1.72 -35.83
C THR A 9 -8.03 -2.51 -35.75
N LYS A 10 -6.99 -1.85 -35.31
CA LYS A 10 -5.73 -2.50 -34.91
C LYS A 10 -5.78 -2.73 -33.42
N ASP A 11 -6.40 -3.81 -32.99
CA ASP A 11 -6.23 -4.39 -31.66
C ASP A 11 -5.10 -5.42 -31.73
N GLU A 12 -3.91 -4.98 -31.43
CA GLU A 12 -2.83 -5.87 -30.98
C GLU A 12 -2.40 -5.45 -29.59
N ALA A 13 -3.22 -5.82 -28.60
CA ALA A 13 -2.76 -5.94 -27.21
C ALA A 13 -1.93 -7.23 -27.12
N THR A 14 -0.64 -7.10 -27.25
CA THR A 14 0.30 -8.19 -26.94
C THR A 14 0.33 -8.34 -25.43
N ASP A 15 -0.52 -9.22 -24.94
CA ASP A 15 -0.48 -9.72 -23.56
C ASP A 15 0.80 -10.58 -23.43
N GLN A 16 1.91 -9.93 -23.11
CA GLN A 16 3.10 -10.62 -22.68
C GLN A 16 2.86 -11.03 -21.21
N ASP A 17 2.24 -12.17 -21.04
CA ASP A 17 2.29 -12.93 -19.80
C ASP A 17 3.76 -13.09 -19.40
N ALA A 18 4.24 -12.18 -18.58
CA ALA A 18 5.55 -12.27 -17.96
C ALA A 18 5.50 -13.49 -17.03
N VAL A 19 5.95 -14.63 -17.54
CA VAL A 19 6.14 -15.86 -16.77
C VAL A 19 7.00 -15.49 -15.56
N LYS A 20 6.37 -15.39 -14.38
CA LYS A 20 7.10 -15.22 -13.13
C LYS A 20 8.06 -16.42 -13.03
N PRO A 21 9.36 -16.19 -12.81
CA PRO A 21 10.27 -17.29 -12.61
C PRO A 21 9.76 -18.11 -11.42
N ASP A 22 9.58 -19.40 -11.63
CA ASP A 22 9.24 -20.34 -10.57
C ASP A 22 10.47 -20.41 -9.64
N VAL A 23 10.43 -19.67 -8.56
CA VAL A 23 11.49 -19.63 -7.56
C VAL A 23 11.22 -20.76 -6.58
N ASP A 24 11.96 -21.84 -6.70
CA ASP A 24 11.94 -22.93 -5.73
C ASP A 24 12.56 -22.43 -4.41
N VAL A 25 11.69 -22.20 -3.42
CA VAL A 25 12.09 -21.71 -2.10
C VAL A 25 12.22 -22.90 -1.15
N ALA A 26 13.44 -23.33 -0.88
CA ALA A 26 13.73 -24.30 0.15
C ALA A 26 13.74 -23.65 1.52
N LEU A 27 12.81 -24.08 2.39
CA LEU A 27 12.75 -23.63 3.80
C LEU A 27 13.48 -24.63 4.68
N ASP A 28 14.61 -24.22 5.27
CA ASP A 28 15.30 -24.96 6.31
C ASP A 28 14.76 -24.52 7.67
N ILE A 29 13.87 -25.32 8.24
CA ILE A 29 13.18 -25.02 9.51
C ILE A 29 14.01 -25.44 10.72
N GLU A 30 14.88 -26.46 10.57
CA GLU A 30 15.69 -26.95 11.67
C GLU A 30 16.70 -25.89 12.14
N GLY A 31 16.68 -25.55 13.44
CA GLY A 31 17.54 -24.52 14.03
C GLY A 31 17.24 -23.09 13.58
N VAL A 32 16.04 -22.79 13.10
CA VAL A 32 15.64 -21.43 12.68
C VAL A 32 15.75 -20.42 13.83
N GLU A 33 15.47 -20.85 15.05
CA GLU A 33 15.56 -20.01 16.26
C GLU A 33 16.98 -19.52 16.53
N ASP A 34 17.98 -20.35 16.26
CA ASP A 34 19.40 -20.01 16.46
C ASP A 34 19.94 -19.07 15.36
N ARG A 35 19.18 -18.91 14.27
CA ARG A 35 19.53 -18.07 13.12
C ARG A 35 18.86 -16.72 13.10
N MET A 36 18.08 -16.39 14.13
CA MET A 36 17.44 -15.08 14.24
C MET A 36 18.50 -13.98 14.43
N VAL A 37 18.49 -13.00 13.53
CA VAL A 37 19.37 -11.84 13.57
C VAL A 37 18.53 -10.59 13.73
N PRO A 38 18.78 -9.75 14.76
CA PRO A 38 18.09 -8.49 14.90
C PRO A 38 18.48 -7.52 13.79
N LEU A 39 17.49 -6.86 13.19
CA LEU A 39 17.75 -5.76 12.26
C LEU A 39 18.26 -4.54 13.05
N PRO A 40 19.28 -3.82 12.55
CA PRO A 40 19.83 -2.63 13.19
C PRO A 40 18.92 -1.40 12.97
N VAL A 41 17.70 -1.48 13.51
CA VAL A 41 16.71 -0.41 13.40
C VAL A 41 16.38 0.13 14.79
N PRO A 42 16.02 1.41 14.93
CA PRO A 42 15.64 1.99 16.21
C PRO A 42 14.43 1.26 16.81
N ALA A 43 14.37 1.19 18.14
CA ALA A 43 13.18 0.67 18.80
C ALA A 43 11.96 1.54 18.45
N GLY A 44 10.82 0.90 18.22
CA GLY A 44 9.61 1.61 17.81
C GLY A 44 8.42 0.68 17.65
N ARG A 45 7.31 1.25 17.19
CA ARG A 45 6.12 0.49 16.80
C ARG A 45 6.12 0.37 15.28
N TYR A 46 6.05 -0.85 14.80
CA TYR A 46 6.10 -1.18 13.39
C TYR A 46 4.88 -1.99 13.00
N ASP A 47 4.37 -1.77 11.79
CA ASP A 47 3.21 -2.45 11.23
C ASP A 47 3.36 -2.62 9.71
N GLY A 48 2.55 -3.51 9.11
CA GLY A 48 2.49 -3.66 7.66
C GLY A 48 3.79 -4.16 7.02
N LEU A 49 4.44 -5.16 7.63
CA LEU A 49 5.67 -5.76 7.09
C LEU A 49 5.41 -6.38 5.72
N CYS A 50 6.13 -5.91 4.70
CA CYS A 50 6.04 -6.39 3.32
C CYS A 50 7.42 -6.66 2.74
N ALA A 51 7.52 -7.73 1.92
CA ALA A 51 8.72 -7.96 1.12
C ALA A 51 8.76 -6.98 -0.05
N THR A 52 9.96 -6.51 -0.39
CA THR A 52 10.24 -5.71 -1.58
C THR A 52 11.27 -6.42 -2.46
N ALA A 53 11.53 -5.89 -3.65
CA ALA A 53 12.53 -6.49 -4.55
C ALA A 53 13.94 -6.56 -3.93
N GLU A 54 14.31 -5.63 -3.05
CA GLU A 54 15.66 -5.52 -2.47
C GLU A 54 15.71 -5.75 -0.95
N GLY A 55 14.56 -5.89 -0.28
CA GLY A 55 14.56 -6.04 1.17
C GLY A 55 13.18 -6.10 1.78
N VAL A 56 12.97 -5.32 2.83
CA VAL A 56 11.74 -5.34 3.62
C VAL A 56 11.26 -3.92 3.87
N LEU A 57 9.97 -3.69 3.64
CA LEU A 57 9.27 -2.44 3.93
C LEU A 57 8.36 -2.63 5.13
N TRP A 58 8.21 -1.58 5.92
CA TRP A 58 7.23 -1.47 7.00
C TRP A 58 6.75 -0.05 7.18
N ARG A 59 5.63 0.08 7.86
CA ARG A 59 5.14 1.34 8.37
C ARG A 59 5.61 1.52 9.81
N ARG A 60 6.33 2.61 10.08
CA ARG A 60 6.67 3.03 11.42
C ARG A 60 5.56 3.91 11.95
N LEU A 61 4.89 3.43 12.98
CA LEU A 61 3.78 4.14 13.60
C LEU A 61 4.29 5.34 14.39
N ALA A 62 3.61 6.45 14.25
CA ALA A 62 3.89 7.65 15.01
C ALA A 62 3.78 7.39 16.53
N SER A 63 4.67 7.97 17.29
CA SER A 63 4.63 7.87 18.74
C SER A 63 3.54 8.80 19.31
N TYR A 64 2.53 8.20 19.92
CA TYR A 64 1.52 8.97 20.66
C TYR A 64 2.01 9.19 22.11
N THR A 65 2.14 10.44 22.51
CA THR A 65 2.58 10.82 23.86
C THR A 65 1.43 11.05 24.83
N GLY A 66 0.28 10.44 24.61
CA GLY A 66 -0.90 10.56 25.47
C GLY A 66 -0.77 9.75 26.77
N VAL A 67 -1.10 10.36 27.90
CA VAL A 67 -1.05 9.75 29.25
C VAL A 67 -2.07 8.61 29.43
N LEU A 68 -3.10 8.52 28.60
CA LEU A 68 -4.19 7.55 28.67
C LEU A 68 -4.41 6.81 27.34
N GLY A 69 -3.37 6.19 26.81
CA GLY A 69 -3.48 5.38 25.56
C GLY A 69 -3.72 6.25 24.34
N SER A 70 -3.75 5.72 23.20
CA SER A 70 -3.95 6.17 21.83
C SER A 70 -4.58 7.55 21.48
N GLY A 71 -4.65 8.52 22.37
CA GLY A 71 -5.17 9.86 22.10
C GLY A 71 -4.09 10.79 21.54
N GLN A 72 -4.29 11.32 20.33
CA GLN A 72 -3.54 12.46 19.83
C GLN A 72 -3.92 13.70 20.64
N LEU A 73 -2.93 14.43 21.12
CA LEU A 73 -3.19 15.74 21.68
C LEU A 73 -3.56 16.72 20.56
N PRO A 74 -4.55 17.61 20.73
CA PRO A 74 -4.86 18.64 19.74
C PRO A 74 -3.59 19.43 19.38
N GLY A 75 -3.25 19.46 18.08
CA GLY A 75 -2.08 20.17 17.57
C GLY A 75 -0.80 19.31 17.41
N GLN A 76 -0.83 18.04 17.74
CA GLN A 76 0.25 17.08 17.42
C GLN A 76 -0.25 16.06 16.39
N GLU A 77 -0.32 16.47 15.15
CA GLU A 77 -0.52 15.55 14.03
C GLU A 77 0.80 14.87 13.71
N THR A 78 1.11 13.82 14.45
CA THR A 78 2.21 12.92 14.09
C THR A 78 1.67 11.89 13.11
N LYS A 79 2.25 11.84 11.92
CA LYS A 79 1.90 10.86 10.88
C LYS A 79 2.86 9.69 10.88
N ASP A 80 2.36 8.55 10.41
CA ASP A 80 3.19 7.37 10.21
C ASP A 80 4.16 7.60 9.06
N SER A 81 5.29 6.91 9.09
CA SER A 81 6.28 6.95 8.00
C SER A 81 6.48 5.56 7.39
N ILE A 82 6.89 5.53 6.13
CA ILE A 82 7.27 4.27 5.46
C ILE A 82 8.79 4.18 5.42
N GLU A 83 9.28 3.09 5.94
CA GLU A 83 10.69 2.77 6.00
C GLU A 83 10.98 1.50 5.20
N VAL A 84 12.10 1.49 4.49
CA VAL A 84 12.60 0.32 3.75
C VAL A 84 13.99 -0.04 4.26
N TYR A 85 14.19 -1.30 4.57
CA TYR A 85 15.49 -1.85 4.93
C TYR A 85 16.02 -2.70 3.78
N ASP A 86 17.06 -2.21 3.11
CA ASP A 86 17.80 -2.95 2.12
C ASP A 86 18.70 -3.98 2.83
N VAL A 87 18.41 -5.26 2.62
CA VAL A 87 19.12 -6.36 3.28
C VAL A 87 20.54 -6.49 2.76
N THR A 88 20.78 -6.20 1.49
CA THR A 88 22.08 -6.30 0.84
C THR A 88 23.01 -5.18 1.27
N LYS A 89 22.53 -3.95 1.23
CA LYS A 89 23.28 -2.75 1.64
C LYS A 89 23.26 -2.53 3.13
N ARG A 90 22.41 -3.27 3.88
CA ARG A 90 22.20 -3.11 5.33
C ARG A 90 21.86 -1.68 5.72
N LYS A 91 21.00 -1.04 4.92
CA LYS A 91 20.66 0.37 5.07
C LYS A 91 19.16 0.56 5.27
N LEU A 92 18.82 1.32 6.30
CA LEU A 92 17.47 1.83 6.51
C LEU A 92 17.30 3.15 5.77
N THR A 93 16.20 3.27 5.03
CA THR A 93 15.82 4.50 4.31
C THR A 93 14.37 4.83 4.62
N VAL A 94 14.10 6.08 4.98
CA VAL A 94 12.72 6.59 5.08
C VAL A 94 12.31 7.03 3.67
N VAL A 95 11.36 6.32 3.07
CA VAL A 95 10.89 6.59 1.70
C VAL A 95 9.67 7.50 1.66
N VAL A 96 8.89 7.52 2.76
CA VAL A 96 7.77 8.45 2.96
C VAL A 96 7.79 8.95 4.39
N ASP A 97 7.85 10.27 4.57
CA ASP A 97 7.91 10.86 5.92
C ASP A 97 6.57 10.92 6.63
N ALA A 98 5.47 11.00 5.86
CA ALA A 98 4.13 11.14 6.42
C ALA A 98 3.09 10.46 5.53
N CYS A 99 2.34 9.52 6.09
CA CYS A 99 1.23 8.86 5.42
C CYS A 99 0.15 8.43 6.42
N ASP A 100 -1.04 8.21 5.91
CA ASP A 100 -2.12 7.56 6.65
C ASP A 100 -2.16 6.07 6.36
N ASP A 101 -1.76 5.67 5.13
CA ASP A 101 -1.76 4.27 4.72
C ASP A 101 -0.85 4.03 3.51
N ALA A 102 -0.39 2.81 3.32
CA ALA A 102 0.41 2.42 2.17
C ALA A 102 0.26 0.94 1.82
N ALA A 103 0.39 0.62 0.53
CA ALA A 103 0.39 -0.75 0.05
C ALA A 103 1.46 -0.96 -1.02
N VAL A 104 2.14 -2.09 -0.96
CA VAL A 104 3.20 -2.46 -1.90
C VAL A 104 2.60 -3.25 -3.07
N SER A 105 3.10 -3.00 -4.28
CA SER A 105 2.72 -3.76 -5.48
C SER A 105 3.16 -5.24 -5.37
N GLY A 106 2.48 -6.11 -6.12
CA GLY A 106 2.75 -7.55 -6.08
C GLY A 106 4.16 -7.96 -6.53
N ASP A 107 4.86 -7.09 -7.27
CA ASP A 107 6.27 -7.28 -7.68
C ASP A 107 7.29 -6.68 -6.69
N GLY A 108 6.82 -6.02 -5.62
CA GLY A 108 7.66 -5.41 -4.59
C GLY A 108 8.45 -4.17 -5.02
N ARG A 109 8.10 -3.54 -6.16
CA ARG A 109 8.86 -2.42 -6.74
C ARG A 109 8.21 -1.06 -6.55
N GLN A 110 6.90 -1.02 -6.40
CA GLN A 110 6.13 0.20 -6.26
C GLN A 110 5.38 0.19 -4.92
N VAL A 111 5.17 1.37 -4.38
CA VAL A 111 4.31 1.59 -3.22
C VAL A 111 3.26 2.64 -3.58
N VAL A 112 2.00 2.33 -3.31
CA VAL A 112 0.93 3.32 -3.31
C VAL A 112 0.81 3.89 -1.91
N VAL A 113 0.72 5.19 -1.80
CA VAL A 113 0.68 5.92 -0.53
C VAL A 113 -0.56 6.81 -0.52
N ARG A 114 -1.25 6.82 0.61
CA ARG A 114 -2.36 7.74 0.91
C ARG A 114 -1.97 8.66 2.05
N ASN A 115 -2.23 9.95 1.86
CA ASN A 115 -2.06 10.97 2.90
C ASN A 115 -3.20 12.00 2.78
N GLY A 116 -4.18 11.91 3.66
CA GLY A 116 -5.43 12.65 3.54
C GLY A 116 -6.20 12.24 2.28
N ASP A 117 -6.48 13.21 1.44
CA ASP A 117 -7.15 13.02 0.14
C ASP A 117 -6.18 12.72 -1.01
N ASP A 118 -4.89 12.86 -0.77
CA ASP A 118 -3.86 12.61 -1.77
C ASP A 118 -3.53 11.13 -1.85
N LEU A 119 -3.45 10.64 -3.08
CA LEU A 119 -3.02 9.28 -3.40
C LEU A 119 -1.99 9.33 -4.51
N TRP A 120 -0.85 8.67 -4.31
CA TRP A 120 0.19 8.60 -5.33
C TRP A 120 0.90 7.25 -5.33
N VAL A 121 1.60 6.96 -6.42
CA VAL A 121 2.47 5.80 -6.56
C VAL A 121 3.90 6.28 -6.72
N GLN A 122 4.83 5.60 -6.08
CA GLN A 122 6.27 5.87 -6.19
C GLN A 122 7.09 4.58 -6.13
N PRO A 123 8.37 4.60 -6.56
CA PRO A 123 9.30 3.50 -6.31
C PRO A 123 9.46 3.21 -4.81
N VAL A 124 9.67 1.95 -4.47
CA VAL A 124 9.73 1.49 -3.08
C VAL A 124 11.10 1.72 -2.42
N ASP A 125 12.15 1.81 -3.21
CA ASP A 125 13.55 1.82 -2.76
C ASP A 125 14.15 3.22 -2.61
N VAL A 126 13.45 4.24 -3.06
CA VAL A 126 13.91 5.65 -3.05
C VAL A 126 12.91 6.55 -2.37
N ARG A 127 13.44 7.55 -1.67
CA ARG A 127 12.62 8.69 -1.27
C ARG A 127 12.33 9.52 -2.51
N ALA A 128 11.11 9.41 -3.01
CA ALA A 128 10.68 10.15 -4.19
C ALA A 128 10.45 11.63 -3.87
N GLU A 129 10.95 12.49 -4.72
CA GLU A 129 10.57 13.89 -4.79
C GLU A 129 9.18 14.01 -5.43
N ASP A 130 8.53 15.16 -5.32
CA ASP A 130 7.16 15.33 -5.84
C ASP A 130 7.06 15.08 -7.35
N GLU A 131 8.15 15.32 -8.09
CA GLU A 131 8.24 15.08 -9.53
C GLU A 131 8.26 13.59 -9.92
N ASP A 132 8.76 12.73 -9.02
CA ASP A 132 8.84 11.28 -9.23
C ASP A 132 7.57 10.55 -8.79
N ARG A 133 6.65 11.25 -8.14
CA ARG A 133 5.39 10.72 -7.65
C ARG A 133 4.33 10.76 -8.74
N ILE A 134 3.71 9.63 -8.99
CA ILE A 134 2.60 9.53 -9.93
C ILE A 134 1.29 9.74 -9.16
N ALA A 135 0.74 10.94 -9.22
CA ALA A 135 -0.52 11.26 -8.56
C ALA A 135 -1.70 10.49 -9.18
N VAL A 136 -2.52 9.86 -8.33
CA VAL A 136 -3.74 9.17 -8.73
C VAL A 136 -4.94 10.09 -8.58
N ASN A 137 -5.52 10.51 -9.69
CA ASN A 137 -6.66 11.41 -9.69
C ASN A 137 -7.98 10.68 -9.43
N LEU A 138 -8.42 10.67 -8.18
CA LEU A 138 -9.67 10.05 -7.75
C LEU A 138 -10.92 10.82 -8.21
N ASN A 139 -10.81 12.10 -8.58
CA ASN A 139 -11.92 12.89 -9.06
C ASN A 139 -12.49 12.41 -10.41
N ARG A 140 -11.76 11.53 -11.10
CA ARG A 140 -12.24 10.89 -12.34
C ARG A 140 -13.18 9.71 -12.07
N LEU A 141 -13.18 9.17 -10.86
CA LEU A 141 -14.07 8.07 -10.51
C LEU A 141 -15.52 8.54 -10.54
N ARG A 142 -16.34 7.79 -11.25
CA ARG A 142 -17.78 8.00 -11.32
C ARG A 142 -18.44 6.64 -11.08
N ARG A 143 -19.42 6.64 -10.18
CA ARG A 143 -20.29 5.50 -9.93
C ARG A 143 -21.74 5.95 -10.12
N GLN A 144 -22.48 5.17 -10.86
CA GLN A 144 -23.93 5.36 -10.93
C GLN A 144 -24.56 4.65 -9.72
N LEU A 145 -25.28 5.41 -8.92
CA LEU A 145 -25.98 4.90 -7.75
C LEU A 145 -27.48 4.90 -8.00
N LEU A 146 -28.15 3.85 -7.59
CA LEU A 146 -29.60 3.78 -7.49
C LEU A 146 -29.96 3.97 -6.00
N PRO A 147 -30.39 5.15 -5.57
CA PRO A 147 -30.57 5.48 -4.16
C PRO A 147 -31.45 4.49 -3.39
N ARG A 148 -32.47 3.94 -4.06
CA ARG A 148 -33.39 2.98 -3.47
C ARG A 148 -32.68 1.66 -3.08
N ASP A 149 -31.78 1.19 -3.93
CA ASP A 149 -31.07 -0.06 -3.71
C ASP A 149 -29.97 0.14 -2.65
N GLU A 150 -29.30 1.28 -2.68
CA GLU A 150 -28.34 1.68 -1.63
C GLU A 150 -29.01 1.76 -0.25
N TRP A 151 -30.18 2.40 -0.15
CA TRP A 151 -30.90 2.51 1.13
C TRP A 151 -31.37 1.16 1.65
N ARG A 152 -31.77 0.26 0.75
CA ARG A 152 -32.12 -1.12 1.13
C ARG A 152 -30.87 -1.84 1.68
N GLN A 153 -29.75 -1.76 0.98
CA GLN A 153 -28.50 -2.35 1.42
C GLN A 153 -28.06 -1.80 2.78
N MET A 154 -28.09 -0.48 2.96
CA MET A 154 -27.75 0.15 4.24
C MET A 154 -28.64 -0.33 5.39
N PHE A 155 -29.93 -0.50 5.14
CA PHE A 155 -30.87 -1.02 6.13
C PHE A 155 -30.55 -2.48 6.49
N ASP A 156 -30.34 -3.34 5.50
CA ASP A 156 -30.05 -4.76 5.68
C ASP A 156 -28.70 -4.95 6.41
N GLU A 157 -27.68 -4.15 6.06
CA GLU A 157 -26.38 -4.15 6.74
C GLU A 157 -26.49 -3.70 8.21
N ASN A 158 -27.25 -2.63 8.48
CA ASN A 158 -27.48 -2.19 9.86
C ASN A 158 -28.24 -3.23 10.68
N ALA A 159 -29.26 -3.85 10.11
CA ALA A 159 -30.00 -4.92 10.77
C ALA A 159 -29.12 -6.13 11.07
N ARG A 160 -28.20 -6.48 10.15
CA ARG A 160 -27.21 -7.53 10.34
C ARG A 160 -26.23 -7.20 11.46
N LEU A 161 -25.65 -6.01 11.44
CA LEU A 161 -24.73 -5.56 12.49
C LEU A 161 -25.37 -5.55 13.87
N MET A 162 -26.62 -5.06 13.95
CA MET A 162 -27.38 -5.08 15.21
C MET A 162 -27.61 -6.50 15.73
N ARG A 163 -28.00 -7.43 14.84
CA ARG A 163 -28.23 -8.82 15.22
C ARG A 163 -26.96 -9.55 15.66
N ASP A 164 -25.83 -9.26 14.99
CA ASP A 164 -24.57 -10.00 15.17
C ASP A 164 -23.74 -9.46 16.36
N HIS A 165 -24.02 -8.23 16.81
CA HIS A 165 -23.24 -7.57 17.87
C HIS A 165 -24.06 -7.19 19.11
N TYR A 166 -25.38 -7.32 19.07
CA TYR A 166 -26.31 -7.04 20.17
C TYR A 166 -27.33 -8.15 20.36
#